data_cb8fc10d23ec64b4f2ce93aecfd3b495
#
_entry.id   cb8fc10d23ec64b4f2ce93aecfd3b495
#
_cell.length_a   1.000
_cell.length_b   1.000
_cell.length_c   1.000
_cell.angle_alpha   90.00
_cell.angle_beta   90.00
_cell.angle_gamma   90.00
#
_symmetry.space_group_name_H-M   'P 1'
#
loop_
_entity.id
_entity.type
_entity.pdbx_description
1 polymer ?
#
loop_
_entity_poly.entity_id
_entity_poly.type
_entity_poly.pdbx_seq_one_letter_code
_entity_poly.pdbx_strand_id
1 'polypeptide(L)'
;MRILTVIILLLIVVPGCNEDNRPQIPYVYVNVTLYPNTMDYINTMGYKYVNAGYRGIVVFRISQDLFMVYERCCPYDPEKTGAKITVDPSNVTCVDSVCMSKFILTDGTPFGGPSPYSLMQYHWTYDGDALYIYN
;
A
#
# COMPACT_ATOMS: atom_id res chain seq x y z
N MET A 1 -56.51 24.64 31.53
CA MET A 1 -55.98 24.29 30.22
C MET A 1 -54.47 24.47 30.28
N ARG A 2 -53.72 23.40 30.48
CA ARG A 2 -52.25 23.43 30.67
C ARG A 2 -51.62 22.95 29.36
N ILE A 3 -50.95 23.87 28.70
CA ILE A 3 -50.20 23.61 27.47
C ILE A 3 -48.88 22.95 27.86
N LEU A 4 -48.75 21.66 27.59
CA LEU A 4 -47.53 20.89 27.83
C LEU A 4 -46.60 21.13 26.63
N THR A 5 -45.59 21.99 26.82
CA THR A 5 -44.56 22.27 25.80
C THR A 5 -43.59 21.08 25.82
N VAL A 6 -43.69 20.22 24.83
CA VAL A 6 -42.71 19.13 24.60
C VAL A 6 -41.50 19.72 23.87
N ILE A 7 -40.42 19.91 24.61
CA ILE A 7 -39.12 20.26 24.01
C ILE A 7 -38.52 18.97 23.44
N ILE A 8 -38.61 18.80 22.13
CA ILE A 8 -37.90 17.74 21.41
C ILE A 8 -36.43 18.18 21.29
N LEU A 9 -35.61 17.60 22.15
CA LEU A 9 -34.15 17.76 22.07
C LEU A 9 -33.67 16.92 20.87
N LEU A 10 -33.46 17.58 19.74
CA LEU A 10 -32.91 16.98 18.53
C LEU A 10 -31.43 16.69 18.79
N LEU A 11 -31.07 15.43 19.13
CA LEU A 11 -29.71 14.96 19.20
C LEU A 11 -29.12 14.96 17.79
N ILE A 12 -28.36 15.98 17.46
CA ILE A 12 -27.55 16.01 16.23
C ILE A 12 -26.37 15.05 16.48
N VAL A 13 -26.47 13.83 16.01
CA VAL A 13 -25.36 12.90 15.89
C VAL A 13 -24.49 13.42 14.75
N VAL A 14 -23.44 14.15 15.07
CA VAL A 14 -22.40 14.52 14.10
C VAL A 14 -21.60 13.24 13.83
N PRO A 15 -21.59 12.69 12.61
CA PRO A 15 -20.65 11.63 12.30
C PRO A 15 -19.25 12.23 12.40
N GLY A 16 -18.51 11.83 13.43
CA GLY A 16 -17.09 12.16 13.51
C GLY A 16 -16.38 11.56 12.30
N CYS A 17 -15.85 12.41 11.43
CA CYS A 17 -14.84 11.96 10.48
C CYS A 17 -13.68 11.42 11.32
N ASN A 18 -13.44 10.13 11.30
CA ASN A 18 -12.17 9.58 11.76
C ASN A 18 -11.11 10.13 10.79
N GLU A 19 -10.36 11.12 11.20
CA GLU A 19 -9.12 11.46 10.52
C GLU A 19 -8.25 10.21 10.56
N ASP A 20 -7.90 9.71 9.38
CA ASP A 20 -6.95 8.60 9.25
C ASP A 20 -5.58 9.14 9.70
N ASN A 21 -5.22 8.88 10.96
CA ASN A 21 -3.95 9.29 11.56
C ASN A 21 -2.74 8.51 11.01
N ARG A 22 -2.90 7.89 9.84
CA ARG A 22 -1.81 7.20 9.15
C ARG A 22 -0.72 8.20 8.77
N PRO A 23 0.55 7.92 9.08
CA PRO A 23 1.65 8.73 8.58
C PRO A 23 1.60 8.80 7.05
N GLN A 24 1.71 10.01 6.51
CA GLN A 24 1.58 10.23 5.08
C GLN A 24 2.89 9.91 4.37
N ILE A 25 2.85 8.99 3.43
CA ILE A 25 3.94 8.81 2.46
C ILE A 25 3.87 9.96 1.46
N PRO A 26 4.97 10.70 1.21
CA PRO A 26 4.96 11.80 0.26
C PRO A 26 4.50 11.37 -1.13
N TYR A 27 3.59 12.14 -1.71
CA TYR A 27 3.10 11.88 -3.06
C TYR A 27 4.19 12.07 -4.10
N VAL A 28 4.38 11.08 -4.94
CA VAL A 28 5.23 11.15 -6.14
C VAL A 28 4.41 10.62 -7.31
N TYR A 29 4.32 11.40 -8.38
CA TYR A 29 3.62 10.96 -9.59
C TYR A 29 4.28 9.71 -10.17
N VAL A 30 3.47 8.70 -10.47
CA VAL A 30 3.88 7.42 -11.05
C VAL A 30 3.09 7.16 -12.33
N ASN A 31 3.82 6.88 -13.40
CA ASN A 31 3.29 6.38 -14.66
C ASN A 31 4.39 5.53 -15.30
N VAL A 32 4.33 4.23 -15.07
CA VAL A 32 5.36 3.25 -15.48
C VAL A 32 4.70 2.14 -16.27
N THR A 33 5.34 1.72 -17.35
CA THR A 33 4.95 0.54 -18.13
C THR A 33 6.05 -0.50 -18.02
N LEU A 34 5.66 -1.73 -17.69
CA LEU A 34 6.54 -2.90 -17.65
C LEU A 34 6.03 -3.98 -18.62
N TYR A 35 6.94 -4.84 -19.05
CA TYR A 35 6.65 -5.99 -19.90
C TYR A 35 7.04 -7.28 -19.16
N PRO A 36 6.18 -7.80 -18.25
CA PRO A 36 6.52 -8.86 -17.29
C PRO A 36 6.88 -10.20 -17.92
N ASN A 37 6.50 -10.43 -19.17
CA ASN A 37 6.80 -11.66 -19.89
C ASN A 37 8.07 -11.56 -20.76
N THR A 38 8.65 -10.37 -20.93
CA THR A 38 9.78 -10.11 -21.83
C THR A 38 10.87 -9.27 -21.16
N MET A 39 10.94 -7.98 -21.45
CA MET A 39 12.04 -7.10 -20.99
C MET A 39 12.11 -6.93 -19.48
N ASP A 40 10.96 -6.96 -18.81
CA ASP A 40 10.84 -6.80 -17.36
C ASP A 40 10.44 -8.11 -16.68
N TYR A 41 10.99 -9.20 -17.14
CA TYR A 41 10.57 -10.54 -16.76
C TYR A 41 10.39 -10.73 -15.25
N ILE A 42 9.19 -11.16 -14.86
CA ILE A 42 8.82 -11.48 -13.49
C ILE A 42 8.17 -12.86 -13.45
N ASN A 43 8.81 -13.80 -12.74
CA ASN A 43 8.22 -15.13 -12.51
C ASN A 43 6.92 -15.04 -11.71
N THR A 44 6.02 -16.01 -11.88
CA THR A 44 4.94 -16.25 -10.94
C THR A 44 5.53 -16.50 -9.53
N MET A 45 4.95 -15.87 -8.52
CA MET A 45 5.46 -15.79 -7.15
C MET A 45 6.85 -15.14 -7.06
N GLY A 46 7.21 -14.35 -8.05
CA GLY A 46 8.42 -13.53 -8.08
C GLY A 46 8.10 -12.04 -8.00
N TYR A 47 9.15 -11.25 -7.91
CA TYR A 47 9.03 -9.80 -7.80
C TYR A 47 10.08 -9.07 -8.62
N LYS A 48 9.84 -7.77 -8.84
CA LYS A 48 10.80 -6.83 -9.42
C LYS A 48 10.72 -5.50 -8.70
N TYR A 49 11.87 -4.89 -8.45
CA TYR A 49 11.94 -3.49 -8.02
C TYR A 49 11.96 -2.55 -9.22
N VAL A 50 11.22 -1.45 -9.07
CA VAL A 50 11.14 -0.38 -10.07
C VAL A 50 11.55 0.93 -9.42
N ASN A 51 12.40 1.69 -10.10
CA ASN A 51 12.87 2.99 -9.62
C ASN A 51 11.85 4.08 -9.96
N ALA A 52 10.73 4.08 -9.26
CA ALA A 52 9.64 5.06 -9.34
C ALA A 52 8.99 5.17 -7.96
N GLY A 53 8.06 6.12 -7.77
CA GLY A 53 7.47 6.38 -6.47
C GLY A 53 8.41 7.11 -5.51
N TYR A 54 8.09 7.10 -4.22
CA TYR A 54 8.86 7.84 -3.22
C TYR A 54 10.17 7.13 -2.84
N ARG A 55 10.12 5.84 -2.51
CA ARG A 55 11.31 5.03 -2.14
C ARG A 55 11.53 3.82 -3.06
N GLY A 56 10.88 3.81 -4.19
CA GLY A 56 10.85 2.71 -5.13
C GLY A 56 9.56 1.90 -5.03
N ILE A 57 9.30 1.14 -6.06
CA ILE A 57 8.12 0.27 -6.16
C ILE A 57 8.57 -1.19 -6.12
N VAL A 58 7.81 -2.06 -5.47
CA VAL A 58 7.91 -3.50 -5.64
C VAL A 58 6.68 -3.99 -6.42
N VAL A 59 6.94 -4.68 -7.51
CA VAL A 59 5.92 -5.38 -8.29
C VAL A 59 6.04 -6.85 -7.99
N PHE A 60 5.00 -7.43 -7.42
CA PHE A 60 4.92 -8.85 -7.09
C PHE A 60 3.90 -9.52 -8.01
N ARG A 61 4.27 -10.62 -8.64
CA ARG A 61 3.40 -11.36 -9.55
C ARG A 61 2.81 -12.57 -8.86
N ILE A 62 1.52 -12.55 -8.53
CA ILE A 62 0.82 -13.67 -7.90
C ILE A 62 0.57 -14.80 -8.89
N SER A 63 0.05 -14.45 -10.06
CA SER A 63 -0.26 -15.40 -11.14
C SER A 63 0.07 -14.77 -12.50
N GLN A 64 -0.27 -15.45 -13.58
CA GLN A 64 0.01 -14.98 -14.94
C GLN A 64 -0.49 -13.55 -15.18
N ASP A 65 -1.69 -13.22 -14.68
CA ASP A 65 -2.38 -11.97 -14.96
C ASP A 65 -2.70 -11.15 -13.69
N LEU A 66 -2.18 -11.56 -12.53
CA LEU A 66 -2.45 -10.89 -11.25
C LEU A 66 -1.17 -10.38 -10.62
N PHE A 67 -1.14 -9.08 -10.38
CA PHE A 67 -0.02 -8.37 -9.79
C PHE A 67 -0.42 -7.64 -8.51
N MET A 68 0.54 -7.46 -7.62
CA MET A 68 0.44 -6.54 -6.50
C MET A 68 1.59 -5.54 -6.62
N VAL A 69 1.26 -4.27 -6.48
CA VAL A 69 2.21 -3.18 -6.74
C VAL A 69 2.22 -2.25 -5.55
N TYR A 70 3.34 -2.19 -4.83
CA TYR A 70 3.45 -1.42 -3.61
C TYR A 70 4.58 -0.41 -3.65
N GLU A 71 4.34 0.74 -3.00
CA GLU A 71 5.40 1.65 -2.57
C GLU A 71 6.29 0.94 -1.54
N ARG A 72 7.59 1.07 -1.70
CA ARG A 72 8.56 0.45 -0.79
C ARG A 72 8.81 1.26 0.48
N CYS A 73 8.32 2.48 0.56
CA CYS A 73 8.34 3.24 1.81
C CYS A 73 7.51 2.55 2.89
N CYS A 74 8.11 2.34 4.06
CA CYS A 74 7.38 1.76 5.19
C CYS A 74 6.27 2.71 5.67
N PRO A 75 5.02 2.25 5.79
CA PRO A 75 3.91 3.11 6.22
C PRO A 75 3.94 3.44 7.71
N TYR A 76 4.78 2.80 8.50
CA TYR A 76 4.89 3.07 9.95
C TYR A 76 5.60 4.40 10.24
N ASP A 77 6.71 4.65 9.57
CA ASP A 77 7.53 5.83 9.79
C ASP A 77 8.16 6.29 8.45
N PRO A 78 7.34 6.85 7.55
CA PRO A 78 7.77 7.16 6.19
C PRO A 78 8.86 8.23 6.10
N GLU A 79 8.97 9.09 7.12
CA GLU A 79 9.98 10.16 7.15
C GLU A 79 11.34 9.66 7.60
N LYS A 80 11.40 8.53 8.29
CA LYS A 80 12.65 8.01 8.83
C LYS A 80 13.59 7.58 7.71
N THR A 81 14.84 8.04 7.80
CA THR A 81 15.89 7.69 6.84
C THR A 81 16.06 6.18 6.76
N GLY A 82 15.95 5.62 5.54
CA GLY A 82 16.11 4.18 5.29
C GLY A 82 14.85 3.34 5.53
N ALA A 83 13.72 3.92 5.98
CA ALA A 83 12.45 3.21 6.14
C ALA A 83 11.94 2.71 4.77
N LYS A 84 12.37 1.51 4.39
CA LYS A 84 12.16 0.90 3.07
C LYS A 84 12.07 -0.59 3.18
N ILE A 85 10.99 -1.17 2.66
CA ILE A 85 10.81 -2.61 2.64
C ILE A 85 11.76 -3.30 1.65
N THR A 86 12.22 -4.46 2.07
CA THR A 86 13.02 -5.38 1.25
C THR A 86 12.37 -6.76 1.28
N VAL A 87 12.20 -7.36 0.12
CA VAL A 87 11.63 -8.71 0.00
C VAL A 87 12.62 -9.70 0.58
N ASP A 88 12.13 -10.62 1.41
CA ASP A 88 12.93 -11.65 2.04
C ASP A 88 13.13 -12.88 1.12
N PRO A 89 13.97 -13.85 1.50
CA PRO A 89 14.25 -15.02 0.66
C PRO A 89 13.03 -15.90 0.35
N SER A 90 11.90 -15.72 1.03
CA SER A 90 10.65 -16.44 0.71
C SER A 90 9.99 -15.94 -0.57
N ASN A 91 10.33 -14.74 -1.04
CA ASN A 91 9.72 -13.97 -2.11
C ASN A 91 8.28 -13.52 -1.85
N VAL A 92 7.63 -13.97 -0.80
CA VAL A 92 6.21 -13.66 -0.50
C VAL A 92 6.02 -12.72 0.68
N THR A 93 7.09 -12.44 1.41
CA THR A 93 7.10 -11.49 2.53
C THR A 93 8.22 -10.46 2.38
N CYS A 94 8.07 -9.35 3.06
CA CYS A 94 9.08 -8.30 3.08
C CYS A 94 9.20 -7.69 4.48
N VAL A 95 10.33 -7.05 4.73
CA VAL A 95 10.66 -6.43 6.01
C VAL A 95 11.25 -5.04 5.82
N ASP A 96 10.90 -4.12 6.69
CA ASP A 96 11.65 -2.88 6.89
C ASP A 96 12.71 -3.09 7.98
N SER A 97 13.98 -3.00 7.61
CA SER A 97 15.10 -3.20 8.55
C SER A 97 15.25 -2.09 9.59
N VAL A 98 14.54 -0.97 9.45
CA VAL A 98 14.62 0.18 10.37
C VAL A 98 13.65 0.01 11.52
N CYS A 99 12.39 -0.32 11.26
CA CYS A 99 11.36 -0.51 12.28
C CYS A 99 11.03 -1.98 12.55
N MET A 100 11.55 -2.91 11.75
CA MET A 100 11.29 -4.35 11.81
C MET A 100 9.84 -4.76 11.51
N SER A 101 9.05 -3.86 10.91
CA SER A 101 7.73 -4.21 10.40
C SER A 101 7.84 -5.19 9.24
N LYS A 102 6.97 -6.20 9.25
CA LYS A 102 6.92 -7.27 8.25
C LYS A 102 5.57 -7.29 7.57
N PHE A 103 5.57 -7.51 6.26
CA PHE A 103 4.35 -7.48 5.43
C PHE A 103 4.29 -8.67 4.50
N ILE A 104 3.06 -9.06 4.15
CA ILE A 104 2.77 -10.11 3.17
C ILE A 104 2.58 -9.44 1.81
N LEU A 105 3.26 -9.90 0.77
CA LEU A 105 3.19 -9.29 -0.57
C LEU A 105 1.92 -9.62 -1.34
N THR A 106 1.19 -10.67 -0.95
CA THR A 106 -0.06 -11.05 -1.64
C THR A 106 -1.22 -10.11 -1.37
N ASP A 107 -1.19 -9.37 -0.26
CA ASP A 107 -2.25 -8.43 0.14
C ASP A 107 -1.76 -7.14 0.80
N GLY A 108 -0.46 -7.02 1.04
CA GLY A 108 0.16 -5.85 1.66
C GLY A 108 -0.03 -5.73 3.17
N THR A 109 -0.67 -6.70 3.84
CA THR A 109 -0.98 -6.61 5.26
C THR A 109 0.24 -6.81 6.15
N PRO A 110 0.34 -6.10 7.30
CA PRO A 110 1.38 -6.34 8.28
C PRO A 110 1.08 -7.63 9.07
N PHE A 111 2.13 -8.43 9.35
CA PHE A 111 2.02 -9.60 10.20
C PHE A 111 3.06 -9.65 11.34
N GLY A 112 3.91 -8.63 11.43
CA GLY A 112 4.90 -8.52 12.49
C GLY A 112 5.52 -7.12 12.55
N GLY A 113 6.10 -6.79 13.70
CA GLY A 113 6.66 -5.47 13.98
C GLY A 113 5.59 -4.44 14.37
N PRO A 114 5.96 -3.15 14.44
CA PRO A 114 5.11 -2.11 15.03
C PRO A 114 4.05 -1.55 14.06
N SER A 115 4.15 -1.76 12.75
CA SER A 115 3.20 -1.15 11.80
C SER A 115 1.79 -1.72 11.94
N PRO A 116 0.78 -0.88 12.22
CA PRO A 116 -0.62 -1.27 12.13
C PRO A 116 -1.20 -1.06 10.71
N TYR A 117 -0.41 -0.46 9.81
CA TYR A 117 -0.86 -0.04 8.48
C TYR A 117 -0.35 -0.99 7.41
N SER A 118 -1.20 -1.29 6.43
CA SER A 118 -0.81 -2.03 5.22
C SER A 118 0.08 -1.20 4.30
N LEU A 119 0.83 -1.85 3.43
CA LEU A 119 1.61 -1.19 2.39
C LEU A 119 0.73 -0.31 1.50
N MET A 120 1.27 0.83 1.06
CA MET A 120 0.60 1.69 0.08
C MET A 120 0.62 1.01 -1.28
N GLN A 121 -0.56 0.77 -1.85
CA GLN A 121 -0.72 0.11 -3.13
C GLN A 121 -0.92 1.13 -4.24
N TYR A 122 -0.25 0.92 -5.39
CA TYR A 122 -0.49 1.64 -6.63
C TYR A 122 -1.60 0.99 -7.44
N HIS A 123 -2.26 1.78 -8.28
CA HIS A 123 -3.16 1.27 -9.29
C HIS A 123 -2.37 0.63 -10.43
N TRP A 124 -2.96 -0.38 -11.05
CA TRP A 124 -2.37 -1.02 -12.20
C TRP A 124 -3.43 -1.59 -13.14
N THR A 125 -3.08 -1.74 -14.40
CA THR A 125 -3.83 -2.50 -15.40
C THR A 125 -2.87 -3.36 -16.21
N TYR A 126 -3.32 -4.52 -16.66
CA TYR A 126 -2.54 -5.45 -17.46
C TYR A 126 -3.34 -5.91 -18.66
N ASP A 127 -2.77 -5.85 -19.86
CA ASP A 127 -3.45 -6.20 -21.12
C ASP A 127 -3.02 -7.56 -21.70
N GLY A 128 -2.21 -8.32 -20.96
CA GLY A 128 -1.64 -9.59 -21.38
C GLY A 128 -0.19 -9.49 -21.86
N ASP A 129 0.29 -8.29 -22.15
CA ASP A 129 1.68 -8.00 -22.55
C ASP A 129 2.30 -6.92 -21.65
N ALA A 130 1.64 -5.78 -21.54
CA ALA A 130 2.11 -4.63 -20.78
C ALA A 130 1.36 -4.46 -19.46
N LEU A 131 2.10 -4.19 -18.40
CA LEU A 131 1.62 -3.81 -17.07
C LEU A 131 1.81 -2.29 -16.89
N TYR A 132 0.70 -1.56 -16.81
CA TYR A 132 0.67 -0.12 -16.58
C TYR A 132 0.45 0.14 -15.10
N ILE A 133 1.35 0.91 -14.46
CA ILE A 133 1.33 1.27 -13.04
C ILE A 133 1.19 2.76 -12.92
N TYR A 134 0.22 3.22 -12.10
CA TYR A 134 -0.10 4.64 -11.97
C TYR A 134 -0.73 4.97 -10.60
N ASN A 135 -0.79 6.27 -10.28
CA ASN A 135 -1.51 6.83 -9.11
C ASN A 135 -2.35 8.05 -9.47
#